data_0eb83a3f8816450d9b8c59f5060d9fdb
#
_entry.id   0eb83a3f8816450d9b8c59f5060d9fdb
#
_cell.length_a   1.000
_cell.length_b   1.000
_cell.length_c   1.000
_cell.angle_alpha   90.00
_cell.angle_beta   90.00
_cell.angle_gamma   90.00
#
_symmetry.space_group_name_H-M   'P 1'
#
loop_
_entity.id
_entity.type
_entity.pdbx_description
1 polymer ?
#
loop_
_entity_poly.entity_id
_entity_poly.type
_entity_poly.pdbx_seq_one_letter_code
_entity_poly.pdbx_strand_id
1 'polypeptide(L)'
;MSLTAEKTDAAVVGRVARVTGPVDIEFPHDAIPDIYNALKTTITIGDESTEITLEVAQHLGDDLVRAIALKPTDGIVRGQEVRDTGGPISVPVGDVTKGKVFDVTGEVLNAAPGETIEVTERWGIHRKRRASTSSSRRPR
;
A
#
# COMPACT_ATOMS: atom_id res chain seq x y z
N MET A 1 24.02 10.94 27.38
CA MET A 1 22.95 10.06 26.90
C MET A 1 22.52 10.52 25.53
N SER A 2 23.00 9.87 24.49
CA SER A 2 22.49 10.11 23.17
C SER A 2 21.17 9.37 23.04
N LEU A 3 20.09 10.11 23.12
CA LEU A 3 18.84 9.65 22.57
C LEU A 3 19.04 9.63 21.07
N THR A 4 19.36 8.50 20.52
CA THR A 4 19.07 8.22 19.12
C THR A 4 17.56 8.36 19.00
N ALA A 5 17.13 9.54 18.57
CA ALA A 5 15.80 9.66 18.01
C ALA A 5 15.77 8.67 16.86
N GLU A 6 15.21 7.49 17.08
CA GLU A 6 14.64 6.74 15.99
C GLU A 6 13.75 7.72 15.28
N LYS A 7 14.18 8.11 14.10
CA LYS A 7 13.32 8.77 13.15
C LYS A 7 12.25 7.74 12.83
N THR A 8 11.30 7.64 13.72
CA THR A 8 10.01 7.04 13.41
C THR A 8 9.54 7.93 12.28
N ASP A 9 9.66 7.46 11.05
CA ASP A 9 8.87 8.02 9.97
C ASP A 9 7.45 7.98 10.51
N ALA A 10 7.02 9.11 11.07
CA ALA A 10 5.67 9.26 11.55
C ALA A 10 4.80 9.06 10.30
N ALA A 11 4.32 7.84 10.12
CA ALA A 11 3.44 7.52 9.02
C ALA A 11 2.30 8.52 9.05
N VAL A 12 2.09 9.19 7.94
CA VAL A 12 0.99 10.13 7.82
C VAL A 12 -0.31 9.38 8.05
N VAL A 13 -1.09 9.84 9.02
CA VAL A 13 -2.33 9.20 9.43
C VAL A 13 -3.51 10.01 8.94
N GLY A 14 -4.37 9.35 8.15
CA GLY A 14 -5.67 9.86 7.77
C GLY A 14 -6.78 9.20 8.59
N ARG A 15 -8.01 9.64 8.38
CA ARG A 15 -9.19 9.07 9.01
C ARG A 15 -10.27 8.76 7.99
N VAL A 16 -10.92 7.63 8.15
CA VAL A 16 -12.03 7.24 7.29
C VAL A 16 -13.19 8.22 7.45
N ALA A 17 -13.55 8.86 6.36
CA ALA A 17 -14.70 9.78 6.31
C ALA A 17 -16.00 9.07 5.92
N ARG A 18 -15.91 8.11 4.99
CA ARG A 18 -17.07 7.39 4.47
C ARG A 18 -16.68 6.06 3.86
N VAL A 19 -17.55 5.06 4.00
CA VAL A 19 -17.39 3.74 3.36
C VAL A 19 -18.65 3.46 2.54
N THR A 20 -18.50 3.43 1.21
CA THR A 20 -19.60 3.21 0.26
C THR A 20 -19.25 2.20 -0.83
N GLY A 21 -18.44 1.19 -0.50
CA GLY A 21 -17.71 0.37 -1.45
C GLY A 21 -16.27 0.91 -1.50
N PRO A 22 -15.91 1.90 -2.30
CA PRO A 22 -14.71 2.70 -2.07
C PRO A 22 -14.71 3.31 -0.67
N VAL A 23 -13.52 3.56 -0.13
CA VAL A 23 -13.33 4.19 1.17
C VAL A 23 -12.83 5.61 0.96
N ASP A 24 -13.56 6.59 1.43
CA ASP A 24 -13.14 7.99 1.39
C ASP A 24 -12.42 8.32 2.70
N ILE A 25 -11.21 8.86 2.60
CA ILE A 25 -10.32 9.09 3.72
C ILE A 25 -9.86 10.54 3.72
N GLU A 26 -9.94 11.19 4.86
CA GLU A 26 -9.43 12.54 5.07
C GLU A 26 -7.99 12.49 5.57
N PHE A 27 -7.11 13.23 4.92
CA PHE A 27 -5.71 13.41 5.31
C PHE A 27 -5.40 14.86 5.64
N PRO A 28 -4.33 15.14 6.41
CA PRO A 28 -3.86 16.50 6.60
C PRO A 28 -3.58 17.18 5.26
N HIS A 29 -3.90 18.47 5.15
CA HIS A 29 -3.81 19.23 3.90
C HIS A 29 -2.42 19.18 3.23
N ASP A 30 -1.38 19.16 4.01
CA ASP A 30 0.02 19.13 3.56
C ASP A 30 0.59 17.71 3.39
N ALA A 31 -0.22 16.69 3.61
CA ALA A 31 0.21 15.30 3.63
C ALA A 31 -0.76 14.35 2.92
N ILE A 32 -1.37 14.82 1.83
CA ILE A 32 -2.29 14.01 1.02
C ILE A 32 -1.49 13.00 0.21
N PRO A 33 -1.80 11.69 0.30
CA PRO A 33 -1.08 10.67 -0.46
C PRO A 33 -1.31 10.80 -1.96
N ASP A 34 -0.29 10.45 -2.72
CA ASP A 34 -0.36 10.40 -4.18
C ASP A 34 -1.28 9.28 -4.65
N ILE A 35 -1.79 9.42 -5.87
CA ILE A 35 -2.52 8.35 -6.56
C ILE A 35 -1.63 7.11 -6.65
N TYR A 36 -2.22 5.95 -6.43
CA TYR A 36 -1.57 4.63 -6.34
C TYR A 36 -0.81 4.35 -5.04
N ASN A 37 -0.69 5.31 -4.12
CA ASN A 37 -0.10 4.99 -2.83
C ASN A 37 -0.89 3.90 -2.12
N ALA A 38 -0.16 3.02 -1.45
CA ALA A 38 -0.74 2.03 -0.57
C ALA A 38 -1.03 2.64 0.80
N LEU A 39 -2.23 2.42 1.27
CA LEU A 39 -2.68 2.80 2.60
C LEU A 39 -2.94 1.55 3.41
N LYS A 40 -2.71 1.59 4.69
CA LYS A 40 -2.96 0.46 5.58
C LYS A 40 -3.84 0.86 6.73
N THR A 41 -4.81 0.01 7.02
CA THR A 41 -5.67 0.14 8.19
C THR A 41 -5.87 -1.22 8.83
N THR A 42 -6.14 -1.24 10.11
CA THR A 42 -6.40 -2.47 10.86
C THR A 42 -7.88 -2.56 11.19
N ILE A 43 -8.50 -3.67 10.85
CA ILE A 43 -9.86 -3.98 11.33
C ILE A 43 -9.77 -5.04 12.42
N THR A 44 -10.64 -4.91 13.40
CA THR A 44 -10.78 -5.89 14.48
C THR A 44 -12.18 -6.48 14.41
N ILE A 45 -12.23 -7.78 14.23
CA ILE A 45 -13.49 -8.56 14.25
C ILE A 45 -13.38 -9.58 15.37
N GLY A 46 -14.15 -9.36 16.44
CA GLY A 46 -14.01 -10.18 17.64
C GLY A 46 -12.63 -10.00 18.27
N ASP A 47 -11.90 -11.10 18.46
CA ASP A 47 -10.54 -11.08 19.03
C ASP A 47 -9.44 -11.05 17.96
N GLU A 48 -9.81 -11.05 16.68
CA GLU A 48 -8.84 -11.03 15.58
C GLU A 48 -8.69 -9.65 14.97
N SER A 49 -7.45 -9.22 14.79
CA SER A 49 -7.09 -8.00 14.08
C SER A 49 -6.47 -8.35 12.74
N THR A 50 -6.99 -7.78 11.68
CA THR A 50 -6.50 -8.00 10.32
C THR A 50 -6.10 -6.67 9.69
N GLU A 51 -4.91 -6.61 9.13
CA GLU A 51 -4.47 -5.46 8.36
C GLU A 51 -5.05 -5.52 6.95
N ILE A 52 -5.64 -4.41 6.51
CA ILE A 52 -6.17 -4.25 5.16
C ILE A 52 -5.36 -3.20 4.43
N THR A 53 -5.01 -3.51 3.19
CA THR A 53 -4.34 -2.60 2.28
C THR A 53 -5.36 -1.98 1.32
N LEU A 54 -5.27 -0.67 1.18
CA LEU A 54 -6.07 0.10 0.22
C LEU A 54 -5.13 0.80 -0.76
N GLU A 55 -5.63 1.09 -1.94
CA GLU A 55 -4.90 1.83 -2.96
C GLU A 55 -5.63 3.14 -3.26
N VAL A 56 -4.91 4.25 -3.25
CA VAL A 56 -5.47 5.56 -3.61
C VAL A 56 -5.82 5.56 -5.09
N ALA A 57 -7.10 5.69 -5.38
CA ALA A 57 -7.62 5.68 -6.74
C ALA A 57 -7.87 7.09 -7.29
N GLN A 58 -8.25 8.04 -6.43
CA GLN A 58 -8.66 9.37 -6.85
C GLN A 58 -8.50 10.38 -5.71
N HIS A 59 -8.13 11.61 -6.05
CA HIS A 59 -8.24 12.75 -5.16
C HIS A 59 -9.60 13.41 -5.36
N LEU A 60 -10.35 13.60 -4.26
CA LEU A 60 -11.68 14.18 -4.31
C LEU A 60 -11.72 15.70 -4.08
N GLY A 61 -10.58 16.30 -3.70
CA GLY A 61 -10.53 17.64 -3.17
C GLY A 61 -10.90 17.71 -1.67
N ASP A 62 -10.80 18.88 -1.06
CA ASP A 62 -11.11 19.08 0.37
C ASP A 62 -10.41 18.12 1.32
N ASP A 63 -9.13 17.79 1.02
CA ASP A 63 -8.28 16.89 1.79
C ASP A 63 -8.77 15.42 1.80
N LEU A 64 -9.69 15.07 0.91
CA LEU A 64 -10.23 13.72 0.77
C LEU A 64 -9.58 12.96 -0.38
N VAL A 65 -9.28 11.70 -0.13
CA VAL A 65 -8.88 10.74 -1.15
C VAL A 65 -9.85 9.58 -1.17
N ARG A 66 -10.09 9.04 -2.36
CA ARG A 66 -10.85 7.81 -2.54
C ARG A 66 -9.90 6.66 -2.74
N ALA A 67 -10.03 5.64 -1.92
CA ALA A 67 -9.21 4.44 -1.98
C ALA A 67 -10.07 3.20 -2.20
N ILE A 68 -9.47 2.20 -2.84
CA ILE A 68 -10.09 0.90 -3.10
C ILE A 68 -9.36 -0.14 -2.24
N ALA A 69 -10.13 -0.89 -1.46
CA ALA A 69 -9.59 -1.97 -0.67
C ALA A 69 -9.36 -3.22 -1.54
N LEU A 70 -8.26 -3.90 -1.30
CA LEU A 70 -7.91 -5.16 -1.97
C LEU A 70 -8.60 -6.37 -1.33
N LYS A 71 -9.18 -6.18 -0.16
CA LYS A 71 -9.98 -7.17 0.58
C LYS A 71 -11.35 -6.56 0.92
N PRO A 72 -12.34 -7.36 1.32
CA PRO A 72 -13.63 -6.81 1.73
C PRO A 72 -13.50 -5.71 2.78
N THR A 73 -14.29 -4.67 2.63
CA THR A 73 -14.28 -3.52 3.52
C THR A 73 -15.14 -3.69 4.77
N ASP A 74 -15.70 -4.86 4.97
CA ASP A 74 -16.48 -5.21 6.17
C ASP A 74 -15.62 -5.01 7.41
N GLY A 75 -16.12 -4.24 8.37
CA GLY A 75 -15.38 -3.92 9.59
C GLY A 75 -14.60 -2.60 9.54
N ILE A 76 -14.48 -1.93 8.40
CA ILE A 76 -13.98 -0.56 8.33
C ILE A 76 -15.07 0.39 8.81
N VAL A 77 -14.73 1.23 9.78
CA VAL A 77 -15.68 2.17 10.37
C VAL A 77 -15.24 3.61 10.13
N ARG A 78 -16.20 4.52 10.10
CA ARG A 78 -15.94 5.95 10.03
C ARG A 78 -15.12 6.43 11.23
N GLY A 79 -14.13 7.26 10.98
CA GLY A 79 -13.21 7.78 12.00
C GLY A 79 -12.01 6.87 12.28
N GLN A 80 -11.95 5.70 11.66
CA GLN A 80 -10.84 4.77 11.81
C GLN A 80 -9.55 5.36 11.23
N GLU A 81 -8.42 5.09 11.86
CA GLU A 81 -7.12 5.54 11.39
C GLU A 81 -6.64 4.73 10.19
N VAL A 82 -6.09 5.44 9.21
CA VAL A 82 -5.48 4.86 8.01
C VAL A 82 -4.09 5.46 7.84
N ARG A 83 -3.09 4.60 7.70
CA ARG A 83 -1.69 5.03 7.52
C ARG A 83 -1.32 5.06 6.05
N ASP A 84 -0.66 6.12 5.61
CA ASP A 84 -0.01 6.18 4.31
C ASP A 84 1.37 5.50 4.39
N THR A 85 1.62 4.54 3.53
CA THR A 85 2.92 3.84 3.47
C THR A 85 3.99 4.64 2.72
N GLY A 86 3.62 5.76 2.08
CA GLY A 86 4.55 6.61 1.35
C GLY A 86 4.89 6.14 -0.07
N GLY A 87 4.29 5.06 -0.54
CA GLY A 87 4.54 4.54 -1.89
C GLY A 87 3.48 3.56 -2.35
N PRO A 88 3.56 3.12 -3.61
CA PRO A 88 2.61 2.16 -4.17
C PRO A 88 2.79 0.76 -3.56
N ILE A 89 1.78 -0.08 -3.76
CA ILE A 89 1.89 -1.50 -3.44
C ILE A 89 3.09 -2.08 -4.18
N SER A 90 3.93 -2.79 -3.47
CA SER A 90 5.14 -3.37 -4.00
C SER A 90 5.20 -4.86 -3.72
N VAL A 91 5.82 -5.59 -4.62
CA VAL A 91 6.00 -7.04 -4.51
C VAL A 91 7.47 -7.39 -4.52
N PRO A 92 7.89 -8.44 -3.79
CA PRO A 92 9.25 -8.95 -3.87
C PRO A 92 9.59 -9.43 -5.27
N VAL A 93 10.82 -9.23 -5.68
CA VAL A 93 11.37 -9.73 -6.96
C VAL A 93 12.71 -10.38 -6.74
N GLY A 94 13.17 -11.15 -7.72
CA GLY A 94 14.46 -11.83 -7.69
C GLY A 94 14.35 -13.29 -7.26
N ASP A 95 15.50 -13.89 -7.00
CA ASP A 95 15.59 -15.33 -6.69
C ASP A 95 14.87 -15.73 -5.40
N VAL A 96 14.70 -14.80 -4.47
CA VAL A 96 13.97 -15.01 -3.22
C VAL A 96 12.49 -15.38 -3.46
N THR A 97 11.94 -15.06 -4.63
CA THR A 97 10.55 -15.37 -4.98
C THR A 97 10.34 -16.79 -5.51
N LYS A 98 11.42 -17.49 -5.85
CA LYS A 98 11.34 -18.85 -6.41
C LYS A 98 10.74 -19.82 -5.40
N GLY A 99 9.75 -20.60 -5.82
CA GLY A 99 9.07 -21.56 -4.98
C GLY A 99 8.15 -20.93 -3.91
N LYS A 100 7.92 -19.64 -3.94
CA LYS A 100 7.06 -18.91 -2.99
C LYS A 100 5.77 -18.48 -3.65
N VAL A 101 4.70 -18.52 -2.85
CA VAL A 101 3.39 -17.98 -3.24
C VAL A 101 3.16 -16.70 -2.45
N PHE A 102 2.79 -15.65 -3.15
CA PHE A 102 2.56 -14.32 -2.57
C PHE A 102 1.10 -13.91 -2.72
N ASP A 103 0.61 -13.15 -1.77
CA ASP A 103 -0.65 -12.44 -1.95
C ASP A 103 -0.45 -11.15 -2.77
N VAL A 104 -1.54 -10.43 -3.05
CA VAL A 104 -1.49 -9.21 -3.86
C VAL A 104 -0.69 -8.07 -3.21
N THR A 105 -0.41 -8.16 -1.92
CA THR A 105 0.38 -7.20 -1.15
C THR A 105 1.85 -7.60 -1.05
N GLY A 106 2.21 -8.76 -1.60
CA GLY A 106 3.57 -9.28 -1.59
C GLY A 106 3.96 -9.99 -0.30
N GLU A 107 3.00 -10.44 0.48
CA GLU A 107 3.24 -11.31 1.64
C GLU A 107 3.33 -12.77 1.21
N VAL A 108 4.24 -13.51 1.81
CA VAL A 108 4.46 -14.92 1.49
C VAL A 108 3.41 -15.78 2.18
N LEU A 109 2.69 -16.57 1.38
CA LEU A 109 1.62 -17.43 1.87
C LEU A 109 2.08 -18.84 2.23
N ASN A 110 3.19 -19.31 1.65
CA ASN A 110 3.70 -20.68 1.83
C ASN A 110 5.05 -20.74 2.55
N ALA A 111 5.36 -19.76 3.39
CA ALA A 111 6.56 -19.83 4.23
C ALA A 111 6.41 -20.92 5.29
N ALA A 112 7.47 -21.68 5.54
CA ALA A 112 7.53 -22.62 6.64
C ALA A 112 7.50 -21.87 8.00
N PRO A 113 6.94 -22.47 9.07
CA PRO A 113 6.97 -21.86 10.38
C PRO A 113 8.38 -21.52 10.80
N GLY A 114 8.62 -20.24 11.14
CA GLY A 114 9.96 -19.73 11.51
C GLY A 114 10.88 -19.41 10.33
N GLU A 115 10.44 -19.59 9.10
CA GLU A 115 11.19 -19.19 7.91
C GLU A 115 11.14 -17.66 7.75
N THR A 116 12.31 -17.03 7.76
CA THR A 116 12.44 -15.61 7.45
C THR A 116 12.91 -15.47 6.01
N ILE A 117 12.16 -14.72 5.20
CA ILE A 117 12.51 -14.45 3.82
C ILE A 117 13.09 -13.05 3.75
N GLU A 118 14.37 -12.96 3.41
CA GLU A 118 15.03 -11.68 3.19
C GLU A 118 14.72 -11.18 1.78
N VAL A 119 13.92 -10.14 1.71
CA VAL A 119 13.59 -9.47 0.45
C VAL A 119 14.54 -8.31 0.25
N THR A 120 15.43 -8.43 -0.74
CA THR A 120 16.43 -7.42 -1.06
C THR A 120 15.90 -6.39 -2.05
N GLU A 121 14.94 -6.75 -2.88
CA GLU A 121 14.39 -5.88 -3.90
C GLU A 121 12.87 -6.05 -4.01
N ARG A 122 12.18 -4.93 -4.10
CA ARG A 122 10.73 -4.88 -4.31
C ARG A 122 10.41 -3.93 -5.46
N TRP A 123 9.43 -4.30 -6.26
CA TRP A 123 8.94 -3.47 -7.35
C TRP A 123 7.50 -3.05 -7.10
N GLY A 124 7.22 -1.77 -7.32
CA GLY A 124 5.84 -1.28 -7.32
C GLY A 124 5.04 -1.93 -8.43
N ILE A 125 3.77 -2.27 -8.15
CA ILE A 125 2.88 -2.88 -9.14
C ILE A 125 2.52 -1.91 -10.26
N HIS A 126 2.51 -0.60 -9.98
CA HIS A 126 2.35 0.46 -10.98
C HIS A 126 3.72 0.99 -11.39
N ARG A 127 4.21 0.56 -12.53
CA ARG A 127 5.50 0.99 -13.06
C ARG A 127 5.31 1.97 -14.22
N LYS A 128 6.16 2.98 -14.27
CA LYS A 128 6.22 3.84 -15.45
C LYS A 128 6.62 3.00 -16.66
N ARG A 129 5.89 3.18 -17.75
CA ARG A 129 6.25 2.54 -19.01
C ARG A 129 7.67 2.96 -19.37
N ARG A 130 8.53 1.98 -19.67
CA ARG A 130 9.81 2.27 -20.30
C ARG A 130 9.54 3.07 -21.56
N ALA A 131 10.19 4.22 -21.72
CA ALA A 131 10.22 4.89 -23.00
C ALA A 131 10.71 3.87 -24.02
N SER A 132 9.87 3.48 -24.97
CA SER A 132 10.34 2.73 -26.12
C SER A 132 11.30 3.66 -26.83
N THR A 133 12.60 3.37 -26.78
CA THR A 133 13.50 3.88 -27.80
C THR A 133 12.80 3.53 -29.11
N SER A 134 12.40 4.55 -29.87
CA SER A 134 11.76 4.39 -31.15
C SER A 134 12.61 3.39 -31.92
N SER A 135 12.08 2.19 -32.12
CA SER A 135 12.71 1.24 -32.99
C SER A 135 12.84 1.93 -34.32
N SER A 136 14.06 1.99 -34.80
CA SER A 136 14.40 2.42 -36.12
C SER A 136 13.29 2.06 -37.11
N ARG A 137 12.74 3.08 -37.75
CA ARG A 137 11.94 2.88 -38.92
C ARG A 137 12.70 1.90 -39.80
N ARG A 138 12.10 0.78 -40.10
CA ARG A 138 12.62 -0.07 -41.18
C ARG A 138 12.67 0.79 -42.43
N PRO A 139 13.83 0.98 -43.05
CA PRO A 139 13.86 1.59 -44.34
C PRO A 139 13.06 0.70 -45.28
N ARG A 140 12.24 1.28 -46.06
CA ARG A 140 11.57 0.56 -47.13
C ARG A 140 12.60 0.17 -48.22
#